data_9e3b9ae9fda4ea3b150894e5bf50e7e7
#
_entry.id   9e3b9ae9fda4ea3b150894e5bf50e7e7
#
_cell.length_a   1.000
_cell.length_b   1.000
_cell.length_c   1.000
_cell.angle_alpha   90.00
_cell.angle_beta   90.00
_cell.angle_gamma   90.00
#
_symmetry.space_group_name_H-M   'P 1'
#
loop_
_entity.id
_entity.type
_entity.pdbx_description
1 polymer ?
#
loop_
_entity_poly.entity_id
_entity_poly.type
_entity_poly.pdbx_seq_one_letter_code
_entity_poly.pdbx_strand_id
1 'polypeptide(L)'
;MPGHALRTFQEMGMYGCPRTAKSLNATMKVLLRARMFDEALSLFEEGPEKYDVEVDDISCNTVVKMFCDMGDLRAAYRVMQGMERAGLRSDVITYMTLMAAFYKCGRHEVGDGLWNLMRLRGWVPTLATYNVRIQFLVNRGRGWQANEMARKIYVAGIKPDEITYNLIIKGFFMMGEHEMAKTVFGAMHGRGCKPNSKVYQTMVHYLCERRDFDLAFRLCKDSMEKNWFPSVDTINQLLKGLMAISKDRNGKEIMKLVTGRKPSYSYGEMKVFKDILSHRKTGR
;
A
#
# COMPACT_ATOMS: atom_id res chain seq x y z
N MET A 1 16.68 12.48 -13.12
CA MET A 1 16.62 12.24 -14.57
C MET A 1 17.22 10.86 -14.84
N PRO A 2 16.45 9.88 -15.37
CA PRO A 2 16.91 8.49 -15.49
C PRO A 2 18.08 8.31 -16.49
N GLY A 3 18.05 9.03 -17.62
CA GLY A 3 19.13 8.97 -18.59
C GLY A 3 20.50 9.45 -18.05
N HIS A 4 20.51 10.39 -17.11
CA HIS A 4 21.74 10.81 -16.46
C HIS A 4 22.30 9.71 -15.54
N ALA A 5 21.42 8.98 -14.81
CA ALA A 5 21.87 7.89 -13.94
C ALA A 5 22.53 6.77 -14.75
N LEU A 6 21.94 6.40 -15.91
CA LEU A 6 22.52 5.40 -16.81
C LEU A 6 23.86 5.87 -17.37
N ARG A 7 23.93 7.10 -17.87
CA ARG A 7 25.17 7.68 -18.39
C ARG A 7 26.25 7.74 -17.30
N THR A 8 25.92 8.23 -16.10
CA THR A 8 26.87 8.29 -14.99
C THR A 8 27.43 6.90 -14.68
N PHE A 9 26.59 5.86 -14.62
CA PHE A 9 27.04 4.50 -14.42
C PHE A 9 27.99 4.02 -15.54
N GLN A 10 27.65 4.33 -16.80
CA GLN A 10 28.47 3.97 -17.96
C GLN A 10 29.83 4.70 -17.97
N GLU A 11 29.88 5.91 -17.47
CA GLU A 11 31.11 6.75 -17.47
C GLU A 11 31.94 6.60 -16.19
N MET A 12 31.49 5.91 -15.15
CA MET A 12 32.22 5.76 -13.86
C MET A 12 33.67 5.33 -14.06
N GLY A 13 33.94 4.37 -14.97
CA GLY A 13 35.28 3.90 -15.24
C GLY A 13 36.21 4.97 -15.83
N MET A 14 35.66 5.92 -16.60
CA MET A 14 36.46 7.02 -17.19
C MET A 14 36.97 8.01 -16.12
N TYR A 15 36.27 8.07 -14.99
CA TYR A 15 36.64 8.89 -13.83
C TYR A 15 37.38 8.11 -12.74
N GLY A 16 37.87 6.88 -13.05
CA GLY A 16 38.54 6.05 -12.07
C GLY A 16 37.68 5.52 -10.93
N CYS A 17 36.36 5.60 -11.07
CA CYS A 17 35.40 5.10 -10.06
C CYS A 17 35.03 3.64 -10.39
N PRO A 18 35.30 2.66 -9.51
CA PRO A 18 34.92 1.28 -9.75
C PRO A 18 33.41 1.13 -9.75
N ARG A 19 32.89 0.37 -10.72
CA ARG A 19 31.51 -0.04 -10.74
C ARG A 19 31.33 -1.20 -9.75
N THR A 20 30.22 -1.22 -9.05
CA THR A 20 29.89 -2.24 -8.07
C THR A 20 28.42 -2.68 -8.22
N ALA A 21 28.05 -3.82 -7.65
CA ALA A 21 26.64 -4.25 -7.56
C ALA A 21 25.75 -3.13 -6.98
N LYS A 22 26.27 -2.33 -6.02
CA LYS A 22 25.52 -1.20 -5.45
C LYS A 22 25.22 -0.11 -6.49
N SER A 23 26.19 0.26 -7.33
CA SER A 23 25.98 1.27 -8.39
C SER A 23 25.06 0.73 -9.50
N LEU A 24 25.18 -0.55 -9.87
CA LEU A 24 24.28 -1.25 -10.77
C LEU A 24 22.84 -1.20 -10.23
N ASN A 25 22.64 -1.64 -9.00
CA ASN A 25 21.32 -1.67 -8.35
C ASN A 25 20.68 -0.27 -8.20
N ALA A 26 21.49 0.76 -7.91
CA ALA A 26 21.02 2.13 -7.84
C ALA A 26 20.51 2.62 -9.20
N THR A 27 21.27 2.36 -10.26
CA THR A 27 20.90 2.73 -11.64
C THR A 27 19.63 1.99 -12.08
N MET A 28 19.57 0.68 -11.88
CA MET A 28 18.39 -0.13 -12.19
C MET A 28 17.15 0.39 -11.48
N LYS A 29 17.23 0.74 -10.19
CA LYS A 29 16.11 1.31 -9.42
C LYS A 29 15.62 2.65 -10.00
N VAL A 30 16.51 3.49 -10.49
CA VAL A 30 16.15 4.76 -11.14
C VAL A 30 15.45 4.52 -12.48
N LEU A 31 15.96 3.60 -13.30
CA LEU A 31 15.35 3.21 -14.57
C LEU A 31 13.94 2.63 -14.35
N LEU A 32 13.77 1.73 -13.38
CA LEU A 32 12.47 1.13 -13.04
C LEU A 32 11.44 2.15 -12.57
N ARG A 33 11.83 3.11 -11.75
CA ARG A 33 10.94 4.21 -11.33
C ARG A 33 10.48 5.06 -12.51
N ALA A 34 11.31 5.19 -13.52
CA ALA A 34 11.00 5.89 -14.78
C ALA A 34 10.28 5.01 -15.81
N ARG A 35 10.01 3.74 -15.50
CA ARG A 35 9.45 2.73 -16.41
C ARG A 35 10.28 2.45 -17.67
N MET A 36 11.58 2.67 -17.59
CA MET A 36 12.55 2.34 -18.64
C MET A 36 12.99 0.88 -18.45
N PHE A 37 12.09 -0.04 -18.79
CA PHE A 37 12.26 -1.46 -18.48
C PHE A 37 13.29 -2.13 -19.38
N ASP A 38 13.31 -1.77 -20.66
CA ASP A 38 14.24 -2.35 -21.65
C ASP A 38 15.70 -2.00 -21.32
N GLU A 39 15.95 -0.75 -20.93
CA GLU A 39 17.28 -0.30 -20.51
C GLU A 39 17.70 -0.95 -19.18
N ALA A 40 16.75 -1.16 -18.25
CA ALA A 40 17.04 -1.85 -17.00
C ALA A 40 17.37 -3.32 -17.24
N LEU A 41 16.67 -3.98 -18.17
CA LEU A 41 16.92 -5.38 -18.54
C LEU A 41 18.26 -5.56 -19.26
N SER A 42 18.54 -4.72 -20.28
CA SER A 42 19.84 -4.72 -20.96
C SER A 42 21.00 -4.48 -19.98
N LEU A 43 20.80 -3.57 -19.02
CA LEU A 43 21.82 -3.33 -18.00
C LEU A 43 22.04 -4.53 -17.06
N PHE A 44 20.98 -5.31 -16.78
CA PHE A 44 21.07 -6.52 -15.96
C PHE A 44 21.71 -7.70 -16.71
N GLU A 45 21.36 -7.89 -17.99
CA GLU A 45 21.81 -9.02 -18.80
C GLU A 45 23.23 -8.81 -19.34
N GLU A 46 23.53 -7.63 -19.88
CA GLU A 46 24.81 -7.32 -20.54
C GLU A 46 25.81 -6.64 -19.58
N GLY A 47 25.30 -5.97 -18.55
CA GLY A 47 26.11 -5.17 -17.63
C GLY A 47 27.18 -5.96 -16.89
N PRO A 48 26.94 -7.20 -16.40
CA PRO A 48 27.97 -8.01 -15.74
C PRO A 48 29.20 -8.23 -16.59
N GLU A 49 29.05 -8.67 -17.82
CA GLU A 49 30.16 -8.91 -18.74
C GLU A 49 30.80 -7.61 -19.25
N LYS A 50 29.94 -6.63 -19.62
CA LYS A 50 30.41 -5.37 -20.24
C LYS A 50 31.15 -4.46 -19.27
N TYR A 51 30.81 -4.50 -18.00
CA TYR A 51 31.32 -3.57 -16.99
C TYR A 51 32.07 -4.25 -15.84
N ASP A 52 32.28 -5.56 -15.91
CA ASP A 52 32.92 -6.38 -14.88
C ASP A 52 32.31 -6.16 -13.50
N VAL A 53 30.97 -6.37 -13.41
CA VAL A 53 30.16 -6.16 -12.19
C VAL A 53 29.42 -7.42 -11.87
N GLU A 54 29.66 -7.99 -10.69
CA GLU A 54 28.87 -9.14 -10.22
C GLU A 54 27.41 -8.77 -9.89
N VAL A 55 26.49 -9.65 -10.30
CA VAL A 55 25.07 -9.56 -9.93
C VAL A 55 24.87 -10.19 -8.56
N ASP A 56 24.17 -9.49 -7.68
CA ASP A 56 23.84 -9.95 -6.35
C ASP A 56 22.33 -10.27 -6.20
N ASP A 57 21.94 -10.75 -5.01
CA ASP A 57 20.51 -11.04 -4.66
C ASP A 57 19.62 -9.80 -4.86
N ILE A 58 20.15 -8.60 -4.61
CA ILE A 58 19.41 -7.34 -4.75
C ILE A 58 19.16 -7.02 -6.22
N SER A 59 20.15 -7.27 -7.10
CA SER A 59 20.00 -7.12 -8.55
C SER A 59 18.89 -8.01 -9.08
N CYS A 60 18.92 -9.29 -8.72
CA CYS A 60 17.92 -10.26 -9.13
C CYS A 60 16.53 -9.92 -8.59
N ASN A 61 16.41 -9.56 -7.31
CA ASN A 61 15.14 -9.12 -6.71
C ASN A 61 14.58 -7.87 -7.39
N THR A 62 15.44 -6.99 -7.85
CA THR A 62 15.07 -5.79 -8.61
C THR A 62 14.45 -6.17 -9.95
N VAL A 63 15.01 -7.15 -10.66
CA VAL A 63 14.50 -7.66 -11.94
C VAL A 63 13.23 -8.49 -11.74
N VAL A 64 13.16 -9.33 -10.71
CA VAL A 64 11.90 -10.01 -10.34
C VAL A 64 10.77 -9.01 -10.15
N LYS A 65 11.02 -7.93 -9.41
CA LYS A 65 10.03 -6.86 -9.22
C LYS A 65 9.66 -6.18 -10.54
N MET A 66 10.64 -5.91 -11.41
CA MET A 66 10.41 -5.32 -12.73
C MET A 66 9.42 -6.17 -13.54
N PHE A 67 9.69 -7.47 -13.70
CA PHE A 67 8.79 -8.35 -14.43
C PHE A 67 7.41 -8.47 -13.78
N CYS A 68 7.33 -8.42 -12.44
CA CYS A 68 6.05 -8.35 -11.73
C CYS A 68 5.27 -7.06 -12.06
N ASP A 69 5.95 -5.92 -12.14
CA ASP A 69 5.34 -4.63 -12.46
C ASP A 69 4.90 -4.54 -13.95
N MET A 70 5.63 -5.22 -14.84
CA MET A 70 5.27 -5.39 -16.26
C MET A 70 4.12 -6.39 -16.47
N GLY A 71 3.83 -7.25 -15.48
CA GLY A 71 2.85 -8.33 -15.59
C GLY A 71 3.39 -9.63 -16.21
N ASP A 72 4.68 -9.69 -16.58
CA ASP A 72 5.31 -10.94 -17.03
C ASP A 72 5.77 -11.80 -15.85
N LEU A 73 4.77 -12.44 -15.23
CA LEU A 73 5.00 -13.29 -14.06
C LEU A 73 5.79 -14.57 -14.40
N ARG A 74 5.81 -14.99 -15.67
CA ARG A 74 6.61 -16.15 -16.09
C ARG A 74 8.09 -15.79 -16.10
N ALA A 75 8.44 -14.63 -16.63
CA ALA A 75 9.82 -14.13 -16.60
C ALA A 75 10.27 -13.89 -15.15
N ALA A 76 9.45 -13.24 -14.32
CA ALA A 76 9.77 -13.05 -12.91
C ALA A 76 10.08 -14.36 -12.17
N TYR A 77 9.30 -15.41 -12.41
CA TYR A 77 9.52 -16.72 -11.79
C TYR A 77 10.80 -17.41 -12.33
N ARG A 78 11.07 -17.29 -13.65
CA ARG A 78 12.32 -17.80 -14.24
C ARG A 78 13.56 -17.14 -13.67
N VAL A 79 13.53 -15.82 -13.44
CA VAL A 79 14.64 -15.11 -12.78
C VAL A 79 14.89 -15.67 -11.38
N MET A 80 13.84 -15.88 -10.58
CA MET A 80 13.97 -16.51 -9.26
C MET A 80 14.61 -17.90 -9.33
N GLN A 81 14.20 -18.73 -10.30
CA GLN A 81 14.81 -20.04 -10.51
C GLN A 81 16.26 -19.95 -10.98
N GLY A 82 16.59 -18.94 -11.83
CA GLY A 82 17.95 -18.66 -12.30
C GLY A 82 18.88 -18.26 -11.14
N MET A 83 18.42 -17.41 -10.24
CA MET A 83 19.15 -17.05 -9.00
C MET A 83 19.61 -18.31 -8.26
N GLU A 84 18.69 -19.23 -8.03
CA GLU A 84 18.96 -20.44 -7.27
C GLU A 84 19.96 -21.38 -7.93
N ARG A 85 19.90 -21.49 -9.28
CA ARG A 85 20.90 -22.25 -10.06
C ARG A 85 22.29 -21.62 -10.03
N ALA A 86 22.35 -20.29 -9.94
CA ALA A 86 23.58 -19.53 -9.80
C ALA A 86 24.13 -19.50 -8.35
N GLY A 87 23.49 -20.22 -7.41
CA GLY A 87 23.89 -20.22 -6.00
C GLY A 87 23.45 -18.99 -5.20
N LEU A 88 22.72 -18.05 -5.82
CA LEU A 88 22.10 -16.92 -5.13
C LEU A 88 20.84 -17.39 -4.42
N ARG A 89 20.54 -16.83 -3.24
CA ARG A 89 19.38 -17.25 -2.45
C ARG A 89 18.19 -16.34 -2.67
N SER A 90 17.07 -16.92 -3.13
CA SER A 90 15.79 -16.23 -3.05
C SER A 90 15.42 -16.02 -1.59
N ASP A 91 15.20 -14.79 -1.17
CA ASP A 91 14.84 -14.42 0.19
C ASP A 91 13.32 -14.22 0.37
N VAL A 92 12.90 -13.89 1.58
CA VAL A 92 11.49 -13.61 1.91
C VAL A 92 10.92 -12.48 1.03
N ILE A 93 11.74 -11.51 0.61
CA ILE A 93 11.33 -10.37 -0.23
C ILE A 93 11.01 -10.84 -1.65
N THR A 94 11.84 -11.74 -2.21
CA THR A 94 11.59 -12.38 -3.52
C THR A 94 10.24 -13.10 -3.53
N TYR A 95 10.02 -13.98 -2.54
CA TYR A 95 8.76 -14.72 -2.41
C TYR A 95 7.56 -13.80 -2.23
N MET A 96 7.67 -12.78 -1.34
CA MET A 96 6.62 -11.82 -1.09
C MET A 96 6.25 -11.03 -2.37
N THR A 97 7.24 -10.60 -3.14
CA THR A 97 7.04 -9.85 -4.38
C THR A 97 6.29 -10.68 -5.43
N LEU A 98 6.72 -11.92 -5.64
CA LEU A 98 6.06 -12.85 -6.56
C LEU A 98 4.65 -13.19 -6.08
N MET A 99 4.46 -13.53 -4.82
CA MET A 99 3.15 -13.82 -4.26
C MET A 99 2.17 -12.66 -4.46
N ALA A 100 2.60 -11.43 -4.15
CA ALA A 100 1.77 -10.24 -4.33
C ALA A 100 1.35 -10.06 -5.79
N ALA A 101 2.26 -10.26 -6.73
CA ALA A 101 2.00 -10.16 -8.15
C ALA A 101 1.05 -11.27 -8.65
N PHE A 102 1.27 -12.53 -8.26
CA PHE A 102 0.38 -13.63 -8.63
C PHE A 102 -1.03 -13.46 -8.03
N TYR A 103 -1.15 -13.03 -6.78
CA TYR A 103 -2.44 -12.74 -6.17
C TYR A 103 -3.16 -11.58 -6.88
N LYS A 104 -2.44 -10.53 -7.27
CA LYS A 104 -3.02 -9.39 -8.01
C LYS A 104 -3.58 -9.83 -9.37
N CYS A 105 -2.93 -10.77 -10.04
CA CYS A 105 -3.37 -11.34 -11.32
C CYS A 105 -4.40 -12.49 -11.16
N GLY A 106 -4.91 -12.72 -9.95
CA GLY A 106 -5.92 -13.76 -9.69
C GLY A 106 -5.39 -15.20 -9.66
N ARG A 107 -4.06 -15.41 -9.85
CA ARG A 107 -3.42 -16.73 -9.83
C ARG A 107 -3.07 -17.16 -8.41
N HIS A 108 -4.10 -17.31 -7.59
CA HIS A 108 -3.96 -17.55 -6.15
C HIS A 108 -3.31 -18.90 -5.80
N GLU A 109 -3.54 -19.93 -6.61
CA GLU A 109 -2.93 -21.26 -6.40
C GLU A 109 -1.39 -21.19 -6.47
N VAL A 110 -0.87 -20.40 -7.43
CA VAL A 110 0.58 -20.19 -7.56
C VAL A 110 1.09 -19.38 -6.36
N GLY A 111 0.35 -18.34 -5.94
CA GLY A 111 0.70 -17.56 -4.76
C GLY A 111 0.74 -18.41 -3.47
N ASP A 112 -0.23 -19.32 -3.30
CA ASP A 112 -0.25 -20.25 -2.17
C ASP A 112 0.87 -21.30 -2.27
N GLY A 113 1.19 -21.77 -3.50
CA GLY A 113 2.35 -22.63 -3.76
C GLY A 113 3.68 -21.96 -3.37
N LEU A 114 3.85 -20.69 -3.72
CA LEU A 114 5.02 -19.88 -3.33
C LEU A 114 5.12 -19.70 -1.81
N TRP A 115 4.00 -19.48 -1.13
CA TRP A 115 3.97 -19.42 0.33
C TRP A 115 4.45 -20.73 0.96
N ASN A 116 3.97 -21.87 0.48
CA ASN A 116 4.37 -23.17 0.99
C ASN A 116 5.84 -23.45 0.68
N LEU A 117 6.30 -23.13 -0.54
CA LEU A 117 7.70 -23.31 -0.95
C LEU A 117 8.64 -22.47 -0.08
N MET A 118 8.31 -21.21 0.18
CA MET A 118 9.07 -20.33 1.08
C MET A 118 9.26 -20.99 2.46
N ARG A 119 8.18 -21.52 3.03
CA ARG A 119 8.22 -22.20 4.34
C ARG A 119 9.02 -23.50 4.31
N LEU A 120 8.85 -24.32 3.27
CA LEU A 120 9.61 -25.57 3.09
C LEU A 120 11.11 -25.32 3.00
N ARG A 121 11.52 -24.17 2.49
CA ARG A 121 12.93 -23.75 2.42
C ARG A 121 13.44 -23.11 3.73
N GLY A 122 12.65 -23.17 4.79
CA GLY A 122 13.02 -22.67 6.11
C GLY A 122 12.88 -21.17 6.30
N TRP A 123 12.33 -20.44 5.34
CA TRP A 123 12.07 -19.02 5.48
C TRP A 123 10.88 -18.75 6.41
N VAL A 124 11.12 -17.94 7.43
CA VAL A 124 10.06 -17.53 8.36
C VAL A 124 9.28 -16.36 7.77
N PRO A 125 7.93 -16.49 7.61
CA PRO A 125 7.10 -15.40 7.13
C PRO A 125 7.18 -14.19 8.04
N THR A 126 7.41 -13.02 7.46
CA THR A 126 7.36 -11.73 8.16
C THR A 126 5.94 -11.19 8.22
N LEU A 127 5.71 -10.15 9.04
CA LEU A 127 4.42 -9.44 9.05
C LEU A 127 4.03 -8.93 7.65
N ALA A 128 5.00 -8.41 6.88
CA ALA A 128 4.77 -7.97 5.51
C ALA A 128 4.26 -9.10 4.59
N THR A 129 4.83 -10.31 4.73
CA THR A 129 4.40 -11.49 3.96
C THR A 129 2.97 -11.90 4.33
N TYR A 130 2.64 -11.86 5.63
CA TYR A 130 1.27 -12.09 6.09
C TYR A 130 0.30 -11.02 5.56
N ASN A 131 0.69 -9.74 5.55
CA ASN A 131 -0.15 -8.66 5.02
C ASN A 131 -0.45 -8.84 3.53
N VAL A 132 0.46 -9.39 2.74
CA VAL A 132 0.18 -9.75 1.33
C VAL A 132 -0.95 -10.80 1.23
N ARG A 133 -0.94 -11.83 2.05
CA ARG A 133 -2.01 -12.84 2.08
C ARG A 133 -3.33 -12.28 2.62
N ILE A 134 -3.28 -11.48 3.68
CA ILE A 134 -4.45 -10.80 4.24
C ILE A 134 -5.09 -9.91 3.16
N GLN A 135 -4.29 -9.11 2.44
CA GLN A 135 -4.78 -8.28 1.35
C GLN A 135 -5.47 -9.12 0.25
N PHE A 136 -4.90 -10.26 -0.11
CA PHE A 136 -5.52 -11.17 -1.07
C PHE A 136 -6.87 -11.68 -0.56
N LEU A 137 -6.96 -12.13 0.70
CA LEU A 137 -8.20 -12.61 1.30
C LEU A 137 -9.27 -11.52 1.32
N VAL A 138 -8.89 -10.30 1.71
CA VAL A 138 -9.78 -9.14 1.70
C VAL A 138 -10.30 -8.84 0.30
N ASN A 139 -9.44 -8.82 -0.70
CA ASN A 139 -9.84 -8.56 -2.10
C ASN A 139 -10.78 -9.64 -2.67
N ARG A 140 -10.81 -10.83 -2.06
CA ARG A 140 -11.70 -11.94 -2.41
C ARG A 140 -12.97 -11.98 -1.55
N GLY A 141 -13.23 -10.97 -0.73
CA GLY A 141 -14.38 -10.94 0.17
C GLY A 141 -14.28 -11.95 1.32
N ARG A 142 -13.06 -12.40 1.66
CA ARG A 142 -12.82 -13.38 2.74
C ARG A 142 -12.33 -12.69 4.03
N GLY A 143 -13.02 -11.64 4.45
CA GLY A 143 -12.62 -10.81 5.60
C GLY A 143 -12.51 -11.58 6.91
N TRP A 144 -13.38 -12.58 7.14
CA TRP A 144 -13.29 -13.44 8.32
C TRP A 144 -12.00 -14.28 8.35
N GLN A 145 -11.59 -14.84 7.21
CA GLN A 145 -10.32 -15.57 7.10
C GLN A 145 -9.12 -14.65 7.27
N ALA A 146 -9.20 -13.42 6.76
CA ALA A 146 -8.17 -12.39 6.95
C ALA A 146 -8.01 -12.06 8.45
N ASN A 147 -9.13 -11.87 9.17
CA ASN A 147 -9.12 -11.60 10.62
C ASN A 147 -8.57 -12.78 11.43
N GLU A 148 -8.95 -14.00 11.07
CA GLU A 148 -8.42 -15.21 11.72
C GLU A 148 -6.91 -15.35 11.47
N MET A 149 -6.42 -15.01 10.28
CA MET A 149 -4.98 -14.99 10.01
C MET A 149 -4.25 -13.96 10.89
N ALA A 150 -4.79 -12.75 11.06
CA ALA A 150 -4.20 -11.75 11.96
C ALA A 150 -4.21 -12.21 13.43
N ARG A 151 -5.24 -12.94 13.84
CA ARG A 151 -5.30 -13.53 15.19
C ARG A 151 -4.20 -14.59 15.38
N LYS A 152 -3.99 -15.46 14.38
CA LYS A 152 -2.91 -16.47 14.40
C LYS A 152 -1.53 -15.83 14.46
N ILE A 153 -1.30 -14.75 13.71
CA ILE A 153 -0.05 -13.97 13.73
C ILE A 153 0.20 -13.42 15.14
N TYR A 154 -0.83 -12.86 15.77
CA TYR A 154 -0.73 -12.31 17.12
C TYR A 154 -0.40 -13.39 18.17
N VAL A 155 -1.05 -14.57 18.09
CA VAL A 155 -0.79 -15.73 18.97
C VAL A 155 0.64 -16.25 18.77
N ALA A 156 1.17 -16.17 17.54
CA ALA A 156 2.57 -16.52 17.24
C ALA A 156 3.60 -15.47 17.73
N GLY A 157 3.17 -14.44 18.46
CA GLY A 157 4.05 -13.41 19.03
C GLY A 157 4.37 -12.27 18.06
N ILE A 158 3.85 -12.29 16.83
CA ILE A 158 4.03 -11.21 15.87
C ILE A 158 2.90 -10.19 16.06
N LYS A 159 3.24 -8.95 16.40
CA LYS A 159 2.22 -7.89 16.60
C LYS A 159 1.71 -7.37 15.24
N PRO A 160 0.39 -7.47 14.95
CA PRO A 160 -0.20 -6.81 13.80
C PRO A 160 0.01 -5.29 13.85
N ASP A 161 0.33 -4.70 12.72
CA ASP A 161 0.55 -3.25 12.56
C ASP A 161 -0.71 -2.53 12.04
N GLU A 162 -0.61 -1.24 11.82
CA GLU A 162 -1.68 -0.41 11.29
C GLU A 162 -2.12 -0.86 9.89
N ILE A 163 -1.19 -1.43 9.10
CA ILE A 163 -1.50 -1.96 7.77
C ILE A 163 -2.40 -3.19 7.92
N THR A 164 -2.04 -4.11 8.80
CA THR A 164 -2.84 -5.32 9.08
C THR A 164 -4.27 -4.95 9.50
N TYR A 165 -4.41 -4.05 10.49
CA TYR A 165 -5.72 -3.62 10.97
C TYR A 165 -6.51 -2.90 9.88
N ASN A 166 -5.88 -2.00 9.11
CA ASN A 166 -6.54 -1.30 8.01
C ASN A 166 -7.08 -2.25 6.94
N LEU A 167 -6.32 -3.30 6.60
CA LEU A 167 -6.76 -4.32 5.66
C LEU A 167 -8.00 -5.06 6.15
N ILE A 168 -8.02 -5.46 7.42
CA ILE A 168 -9.14 -6.21 8.02
C ILE A 168 -10.38 -5.32 8.13
N ILE A 169 -10.23 -4.08 8.61
CA ILE A 169 -11.31 -3.08 8.68
C ILE A 169 -11.94 -2.89 7.30
N LYS A 170 -11.10 -2.65 6.27
CA LYS A 170 -11.56 -2.54 4.89
C LYS A 170 -12.29 -3.81 4.44
N GLY A 171 -11.75 -4.98 4.75
CA GLY A 171 -12.34 -6.26 4.40
C GLY A 171 -13.76 -6.44 4.96
N PHE A 172 -13.98 -6.09 6.22
CA PHE A 172 -15.28 -6.17 6.84
C PHE A 172 -16.28 -5.15 6.24
N PHE A 173 -15.86 -3.92 5.97
CA PHE A 173 -16.71 -2.95 5.28
C PHE A 173 -17.12 -3.42 3.89
N MET A 174 -16.20 -4.00 3.11
CA MET A 174 -16.48 -4.54 1.78
C MET A 174 -17.48 -5.72 1.82
N MET A 175 -17.50 -6.48 2.89
CA MET A 175 -18.47 -7.58 3.12
C MET A 175 -19.83 -7.10 3.68
N GLY A 176 -19.96 -5.83 4.03
CA GLY A 176 -21.16 -5.31 4.68
C GLY A 176 -21.18 -5.50 6.21
N GLU A 177 -20.12 -6.06 6.78
CA GLU A 177 -19.98 -6.37 8.22
C GLU A 177 -19.48 -5.13 8.99
N HIS A 178 -20.28 -4.06 9.03
CA HIS A 178 -19.84 -2.76 9.53
C HIS A 178 -19.54 -2.75 11.02
N GLU A 179 -20.32 -3.48 11.81
CA GLU A 179 -20.13 -3.56 13.26
C GLU A 179 -18.82 -4.30 13.59
N MET A 180 -18.47 -5.30 12.79
CA MET A 180 -17.17 -5.96 12.93
C MET A 180 -16.02 -5.04 12.57
N ALA A 181 -16.14 -4.20 11.54
CA ALA A 181 -15.13 -3.19 11.20
C ALA A 181 -14.91 -2.21 12.37
N LYS A 182 -15.98 -1.72 13.00
CA LYS A 182 -15.93 -0.86 14.19
C LYS A 182 -15.28 -1.58 15.39
N THR A 183 -15.64 -2.84 15.60
CA THR A 183 -15.06 -3.67 16.67
C THR A 183 -13.55 -3.85 16.49
N VAL A 184 -13.09 -4.14 15.26
CA VAL A 184 -11.68 -4.27 14.94
C VAL A 184 -10.94 -2.95 15.14
N PHE A 185 -11.53 -1.82 14.74
CA PHE A 185 -10.97 -0.49 14.98
C PHE A 185 -10.80 -0.20 16.49
N GLY A 186 -11.81 -0.52 17.31
CA GLY A 186 -11.72 -0.39 18.77
C GLY A 186 -10.65 -1.32 19.37
N ALA A 187 -10.61 -2.59 18.93
CA ALA A 187 -9.65 -3.58 19.41
C ALA A 187 -8.19 -3.22 19.08
N MET A 188 -7.95 -2.49 17.99
CA MET A 188 -6.63 -1.99 17.60
C MET A 188 -6.00 -1.17 18.74
N HIS A 189 -6.75 -0.22 19.31
CA HIS A 189 -6.31 0.58 20.46
C HIS A 189 -6.00 -0.29 21.69
N GLY A 190 -6.91 -1.20 22.03
CA GLY A 190 -6.76 -2.09 23.19
C GLY A 190 -5.54 -3.02 23.11
N ARG A 191 -5.03 -3.25 21.89
CA ARG A 191 -3.81 -4.05 21.63
C ARG A 191 -2.55 -3.21 21.47
N GLY A 192 -2.62 -1.90 21.79
CA GLY A 192 -1.48 -0.99 21.75
C GLY A 192 -1.08 -0.53 20.36
N CYS A 193 -1.89 -0.78 19.34
CA CYS A 193 -1.66 -0.28 17.99
C CYS A 193 -2.49 1.00 17.77
N LYS A 194 -1.81 2.15 17.59
CA LYS A 194 -2.48 3.45 17.39
C LYS A 194 -2.87 3.59 15.92
N PRO A 195 -4.15 3.94 15.61
CA PRO A 195 -4.54 4.22 14.24
C PRO A 195 -3.75 5.38 13.65
N ASN A 196 -3.26 5.19 12.42
CA ASN A 196 -2.64 6.24 11.63
C ASN A 196 -3.65 6.95 10.71
N SER A 197 -3.20 7.95 9.95
CA SER A 197 -4.06 8.71 9.02
C SER A 197 -4.79 7.81 8.02
N LYS A 198 -4.17 6.72 7.57
CA LYS A 198 -4.75 5.78 6.61
C LYS A 198 -5.94 5.01 7.19
N VAL A 199 -5.83 4.57 8.45
CA VAL A 199 -6.93 3.89 9.17
C VAL A 199 -8.11 4.84 9.37
N TYR A 200 -7.85 6.09 9.79
CA TYR A 200 -8.91 7.11 9.90
C TYR A 200 -9.59 7.39 8.57
N GLN A 201 -8.81 7.55 7.47
CA GLN A 201 -9.37 7.74 6.13
C GLN A 201 -10.29 6.59 5.72
N THR A 202 -9.85 5.34 5.94
CA THR A 202 -10.65 4.15 5.64
C THR A 202 -11.94 4.16 6.45
N MET A 203 -11.89 4.40 7.76
CA MET A 203 -13.06 4.43 8.62
C MET A 203 -14.04 5.52 8.18
N VAL A 204 -13.59 6.77 8.04
CA VAL A 204 -14.48 7.91 7.67
C VAL A 204 -15.12 7.67 6.31
N HIS A 205 -14.35 7.21 5.31
CA HIS A 205 -14.86 6.92 3.97
C HIS A 205 -16.01 5.91 4.00
N TYR A 206 -15.79 4.74 4.58
CA TYR A 206 -16.82 3.69 4.60
C TYR A 206 -18.01 4.01 5.50
N LEU A 207 -17.79 4.73 6.61
CA LEU A 207 -18.89 5.20 7.45
C LEU A 207 -19.78 6.21 6.70
N CYS A 208 -19.22 7.10 5.88
CA CYS A 208 -19.99 8.00 5.02
C CYS A 208 -20.81 7.21 3.98
N GLU A 209 -20.22 6.20 3.33
CA GLU A 209 -20.95 5.34 2.38
C GLU A 209 -22.13 4.62 3.04
N ARG A 210 -21.99 4.24 4.30
CA ARG A 210 -23.03 3.55 5.08
C ARG A 210 -23.96 4.48 5.83
N ARG A 211 -23.83 5.78 5.64
CA ARG A 211 -24.64 6.83 6.28
C ARG A 211 -24.56 6.87 7.81
N ASP A 212 -23.50 6.30 8.39
CA ASP A 212 -23.19 6.47 9.82
C ASP A 212 -22.44 7.79 10.03
N PHE A 213 -23.14 8.89 9.75
CA PHE A 213 -22.54 10.22 9.75
C PHE A 213 -22.13 10.71 11.14
N ASP A 214 -22.71 10.13 12.21
CA ASP A 214 -22.36 10.50 13.58
C ASP A 214 -20.96 10.00 13.96
N LEU A 215 -20.68 8.75 13.67
CA LEU A 215 -19.35 8.19 13.93
C LEU A 215 -18.35 8.75 12.93
N ALA A 216 -18.74 8.91 11.65
CA ALA A 216 -17.91 9.54 10.63
C ALA A 216 -17.47 10.96 11.03
N PHE A 217 -18.39 11.77 11.53
CA PHE A 217 -18.10 13.13 12.04
C PHE A 217 -17.07 13.09 13.17
N ARG A 218 -17.29 12.25 14.19
CA ARG A 218 -16.37 12.16 15.34
C ARG A 218 -14.96 11.76 14.92
N LEU A 219 -14.83 10.73 14.08
CA LEU A 219 -13.54 10.27 13.59
C LEU A 219 -12.87 11.27 12.63
N CYS A 220 -13.66 11.92 11.77
CA CYS A 220 -13.16 12.95 10.88
C CYS A 220 -12.60 14.14 11.67
N LYS A 221 -13.33 14.61 12.68
CA LYS A 221 -12.88 15.68 13.58
C LYS A 221 -11.59 15.29 14.29
N ASP A 222 -11.54 14.13 14.95
CA ASP A 222 -10.33 13.63 15.64
C ASP A 222 -9.12 13.51 14.70
N SER A 223 -9.32 13.07 13.45
CA SER A 223 -8.24 13.00 12.46
C SER A 223 -7.76 14.39 12.02
N MET A 224 -8.67 15.33 11.78
CA MET A 224 -8.33 16.70 11.39
C MET A 224 -7.59 17.46 12.49
N GLU A 225 -7.96 17.25 13.77
CA GLU A 225 -7.26 17.81 14.93
C GLU A 225 -5.81 17.31 15.02
N LYS A 226 -5.52 16.13 14.49
CA LYS A 226 -4.16 15.58 14.31
C LYS A 226 -3.49 16.02 13.01
N ASN A 227 -4.07 16.98 12.30
CA ASN A 227 -3.64 17.43 10.97
C ASN A 227 -3.70 16.33 9.87
N TRP A 228 -4.56 15.33 10.04
CA TRP A 228 -4.81 14.27 9.06
C TRP A 228 -6.15 14.49 8.38
N PHE A 229 -6.12 15.18 7.26
CA PHE A 229 -7.33 15.52 6.51
C PHE A 229 -7.70 14.39 5.55
N PRO A 230 -8.97 13.92 5.56
CA PRO A 230 -9.49 13.01 4.55
C PRO A 230 -9.43 13.61 3.15
N SER A 231 -9.71 12.79 2.12
CA SER A 231 -9.81 13.27 0.75
C SER A 231 -10.98 14.27 0.60
N VAL A 232 -10.87 15.15 -0.39
CA VAL A 232 -11.93 16.14 -0.71
C VAL A 232 -13.28 15.45 -0.91
N ASP A 233 -13.30 14.32 -1.62
CA ASP A 233 -14.54 13.55 -1.87
C ASP A 233 -15.15 13.04 -0.57
N THR A 234 -14.35 12.54 0.37
CA THR A 234 -14.83 12.07 1.67
C THR A 234 -15.40 13.22 2.51
N ILE A 235 -14.75 14.39 2.50
CA ILE A 235 -15.25 15.59 3.19
C ILE A 235 -16.58 16.03 2.55
N ASN A 236 -16.68 16.07 1.22
CA ASN A 236 -17.92 16.38 0.50
C ASN A 236 -19.06 15.43 0.88
N GLN A 237 -18.78 14.13 0.90
CA GLN A 237 -19.75 13.11 1.29
C GLN A 237 -20.22 13.31 2.73
N LEU A 238 -19.30 13.56 3.67
CA LEU A 238 -19.61 13.81 5.07
C LEU A 238 -20.47 15.07 5.22
N LEU A 239 -20.09 16.19 4.59
CA LEU A 239 -20.86 17.43 4.67
C LEU A 239 -22.26 17.26 4.10
N LYS A 240 -22.41 16.66 2.91
CA LYS A 240 -23.73 16.35 2.31
C LYS A 240 -24.58 15.48 3.23
N GLY A 241 -23.97 14.44 3.81
CA GLY A 241 -24.64 13.54 4.74
C GLY A 241 -25.11 14.22 6.01
N LEU A 242 -24.26 15.05 6.64
CA LEU A 242 -24.61 15.81 7.83
C LEU A 242 -25.75 16.80 7.56
N MET A 243 -25.74 17.47 6.40
CA MET A 243 -26.83 18.37 5.99
C MET A 243 -28.12 17.60 5.76
N ALA A 244 -28.08 16.43 5.14
CA ALA A 244 -29.26 15.58 4.90
C ALA A 244 -29.95 15.13 6.19
N ILE A 245 -29.20 14.89 7.27
CA ILE A 245 -29.74 14.48 8.59
C ILE A 245 -29.90 15.67 9.55
N SER A 246 -29.91 16.91 9.05
CA SER A 246 -30.13 18.15 9.81
C SER A 246 -29.11 18.43 10.92
N LYS A 247 -27.87 17.95 10.77
CA LYS A 247 -26.74 18.22 11.68
C LYS A 247 -25.87 19.38 11.24
N ASP A 248 -26.47 20.52 10.98
CA ASP A 248 -25.83 21.74 10.48
C ASP A 248 -24.67 22.23 11.37
N ARG A 249 -24.80 22.06 12.68
CA ARG A 249 -23.75 22.41 13.64
C ARG A 249 -22.49 21.62 13.41
N ASN A 250 -22.62 20.30 13.18
CA ASN A 250 -21.47 19.42 12.91
C ASN A 250 -20.82 19.76 11.57
N GLY A 251 -21.62 20.08 10.55
CA GLY A 251 -21.11 20.52 9.25
C GLY A 251 -20.29 21.82 9.35
N LYS A 252 -20.76 22.80 10.14
CA LYS A 252 -20.04 24.06 10.41
C LYS A 252 -18.72 23.79 11.15
N GLU A 253 -18.70 22.83 12.07
CA GLU A 253 -17.50 22.47 12.82
C GLU A 253 -16.44 21.85 11.91
N ILE A 254 -16.83 20.91 11.03
CA ILE A 254 -15.93 20.37 10.00
C ILE A 254 -15.39 21.51 9.10
N MET A 255 -16.26 22.42 8.68
CA MET A 255 -15.86 23.55 7.84
C MET A 255 -14.84 24.47 8.50
N LYS A 256 -14.97 24.69 9.82
CA LYS A 256 -13.97 25.45 10.60
C LYS A 256 -12.59 24.78 10.56
N LEU A 257 -12.54 23.44 10.73
CA LEU A 257 -11.28 22.70 10.64
C LEU A 257 -10.69 22.73 9.23
N VAL A 258 -11.53 22.53 8.20
CA VAL A 258 -11.14 22.63 6.78
C VAL A 258 -10.54 24.00 6.46
N THR A 259 -11.13 25.09 6.97
CA THR A 259 -10.62 26.45 6.76
C THR A 259 -9.28 26.68 7.47
N GLY A 260 -9.04 26.01 8.60
CA GLY A 260 -7.79 26.11 9.37
C GLY A 260 -6.62 25.30 8.81
N ARG A 261 -6.83 24.47 7.79
CA ARG A 261 -5.79 23.61 7.20
C ARG A 261 -4.65 24.42 6.59
N LYS A 262 -3.42 23.94 6.80
CA LYS A 262 -2.21 24.47 6.14
C LYS A 262 -1.44 23.33 5.45
N PRO A 263 -1.14 23.39 4.12
CA PRO A 263 -1.61 24.43 3.19
C PRO A 263 -3.12 24.38 2.97
N SER A 264 -3.75 25.51 2.66
CA SER A 264 -5.20 25.60 2.44
C SER A 264 -5.63 24.80 1.21
N TYR A 265 -6.89 24.40 1.19
CA TYR A 265 -7.52 23.84 -0.01
C TYR A 265 -7.57 24.89 -1.13
N SER A 266 -7.63 24.45 -2.38
CA SER A 266 -7.82 25.34 -3.53
C SER A 266 -9.13 26.13 -3.42
N TYR A 267 -9.21 27.27 -4.11
CA TYR A 267 -10.42 28.09 -4.14
C TYR A 267 -11.65 27.30 -4.63
N GLY A 268 -11.47 26.44 -5.65
CA GLY A 268 -12.54 25.58 -6.18
C GLY A 268 -13.07 24.58 -5.15
N GLU A 269 -12.19 23.88 -4.45
CA GLU A 269 -12.56 22.94 -3.39
C GLU A 269 -13.29 23.63 -2.23
N MET A 270 -12.78 24.79 -1.79
CA MET A 270 -13.41 25.58 -0.75
C MET A 270 -14.79 26.12 -1.14
N LYS A 271 -14.98 26.45 -2.43
CA LYS A 271 -16.28 26.86 -2.94
C LYS A 271 -17.28 25.72 -2.83
N VAL A 272 -16.91 24.50 -3.29
CA VAL A 272 -17.77 23.31 -3.20
C VAL A 272 -18.20 23.04 -1.77
N PHE A 273 -17.27 23.08 -0.80
CA PHE A 273 -17.60 22.87 0.62
C PHE A 273 -18.61 23.92 1.15
N LYS A 274 -18.44 25.20 0.76
CA LYS A 274 -19.35 26.28 1.16
C LYS A 274 -20.73 26.14 0.54
N ASP A 275 -20.79 25.76 -0.74
CA ASP A 275 -22.04 25.56 -1.47
C ASP A 275 -22.90 24.45 -0.83
N ILE A 276 -22.29 23.34 -0.41
CA ILE A 276 -22.98 22.25 0.30
C ILE A 276 -23.67 22.78 1.58
N LEU A 277 -23.02 23.67 2.32
CA LEU A 277 -23.58 24.23 3.57
C LEU A 277 -24.64 25.33 3.30
N SER A 278 -24.62 25.98 2.13
CA SER A 278 -25.55 27.08 1.79
C SER A 278 -26.83 26.62 1.14
N HIS A 279 -26.87 25.46 0.46
CA HIS A 279 -27.99 24.98 -0.36
C HIS A 279 -29.30 24.70 0.41
N ARG A 280 -29.29 24.78 1.76
CA ARG A 280 -30.50 24.62 2.58
C ARG A 280 -31.27 25.93 2.84
N LYS A 281 -30.77 27.09 2.39
CA LYS A 281 -31.47 28.37 2.58
C LYS A 281 -32.57 28.65 1.54
N THR A 282 -32.68 27.82 0.49
CA THR A 282 -33.61 28.05 -0.63
C THR A 282 -34.79 27.08 -0.74
N GLY A 283 -34.95 26.20 0.24
CA GLY A 283 -36.05 25.23 0.29
C GLY A 283 -36.98 25.44 1.50
N ARG A 284 -37.59 26.62 1.60
CA ARG A 284 -38.78 26.93 2.38
C ARG A 284 -39.78 27.67 1.53
#